data_0a55fd22c348cfda86536709ed5d16e9
#
_entry.id   0a55fd22c348cfda86536709ed5d16e9
#
_cell.length_a   1.000
_cell.length_b   1.000
_cell.length_c   1.000
_cell.angle_alpha   90.00
_cell.angle_beta   90.00
_cell.angle_gamma   90.00
#
_symmetry.space_group_name_H-M   'P 1'
#
loop_
_entity.id
_entity.type
_entity.pdbx_description
1 polymer ?
#
loop_
_entity_poly.entity_id
_entity_poly.type
_entity_poly.pdbx_seq_one_letter_code
_entity_poly.pdbx_strand_id
1 'polypeptide(L)'
;MKKRFLVLNFLLFIVSEGRSYEEGFEKLSSPNLNGKLSDSVSIKNNTLHIYTYFEATRSSSSTEYIFRYQNNRFELIGLEVNADGAGGGYLESSNYSFNFSTKKLKKYISREDISAEEKPKEEKTEKDIDVENKYILDTMRENTLEEILTEYIYKYYN
;
A
#
# COMPACT_ATOMS: atom_id res chain seq x y z
N MET A 1 -2.03 -26.78 12.00
CA MET A 1 -1.49 -26.29 13.28
C MET A 1 -0.08 -25.72 13.17
N LYS A 2 0.90 -26.37 12.52
CA LYS A 2 2.30 -25.89 12.42
C LYS A 2 2.49 -24.50 11.75
N LYS A 3 1.66 -24.12 10.74
CA LYS A 3 1.79 -22.84 10.03
C LYS A 3 1.38 -21.62 10.87
N ARG A 4 0.39 -21.74 11.77
CA ARG A 4 -0.03 -20.65 12.67
C ARG A 4 1.05 -20.34 13.73
N PHE A 5 1.77 -21.35 14.15
CA PHE A 5 2.84 -21.21 15.14
C PHE A 5 4.08 -20.50 14.55
N LEU A 6 4.36 -20.74 13.27
CA LEU A 6 5.50 -20.14 12.58
C LEU A 6 5.28 -18.62 12.35
N VAL A 7 4.07 -18.23 11.94
CA VAL A 7 3.71 -16.83 11.74
C VAL A 7 3.70 -16.06 13.05
N LEU A 8 3.18 -16.67 14.13
CA LEU A 8 3.19 -16.07 15.47
C LEU A 8 4.60 -15.91 16.03
N ASN A 9 5.49 -16.89 15.83
CA ASN A 9 6.89 -16.80 16.24
C ASN A 9 7.67 -15.76 15.41
N PHE A 10 7.36 -15.61 14.13
CA PHE A 10 7.98 -14.58 13.29
C PHE A 10 7.52 -13.18 13.71
N LEU A 11 6.25 -12.99 14.08
CA LEU A 11 5.75 -11.73 14.62
C LEU A 11 6.35 -11.41 16.00
N LEU A 12 6.48 -12.41 16.88
CA LEU A 12 7.19 -12.28 18.16
C LEU A 12 8.66 -11.95 17.94
N PHE A 13 9.30 -12.50 16.92
CA PHE A 13 10.67 -12.19 16.54
C PHE A 13 10.80 -10.76 16.03
N ILE A 14 9.91 -10.30 15.14
CA ILE A 14 9.86 -8.90 14.67
C ILE A 14 9.62 -7.95 15.86
N VAL A 15 8.73 -8.28 16.78
CA VAL A 15 8.41 -7.46 17.96
C VAL A 15 9.51 -7.53 19.01
N SER A 16 10.22 -8.66 19.18
CA SER A 16 11.28 -8.84 20.19
C SER A 16 12.63 -8.25 19.76
N GLU A 17 12.90 -8.18 18.46
CA GLU A 17 14.15 -7.64 17.92
C GLU A 17 14.04 -6.14 17.52
N GLY A 18 13.03 -5.43 17.95
CA GLY A 18 12.71 -3.97 17.89
C GLY A 18 13.48 -3.07 16.90
N ARG A 19 14.67 -3.46 16.48
CA ARG A 19 15.53 -2.70 15.56
C ARG A 19 15.24 -2.94 14.09
N SER A 20 14.93 -4.18 13.68
CA SER A 20 14.70 -4.49 12.26
C SER A 20 13.33 -4.03 11.77
N TYR A 21 12.37 -3.91 12.70
CA TYR A 21 11.03 -3.43 12.42
C TYR A 21 11.01 -1.92 12.19
N GLU A 22 11.62 -1.14 13.08
CA GLU A 22 11.75 0.32 12.94
C GLU A 22 12.57 0.69 11.70
N GLU A 23 13.72 0.05 11.45
CA GLU A 23 14.51 0.30 10.24
C GLU A 23 13.79 -0.09 8.95
N GLY A 24 12.99 -1.17 8.94
CA GLY A 24 12.21 -1.59 7.77
C GLY A 24 11.08 -0.64 7.47
N PHE A 25 10.44 -0.07 8.49
CA PHE A 25 9.33 0.86 8.37
C PHE A 25 9.76 2.30 8.09
N GLU A 26 10.81 2.78 8.73
CA GLU A 26 11.41 4.07 8.39
C GLU A 26 11.86 4.13 6.92
N LYS A 27 12.20 2.98 6.32
CA LYS A 27 12.54 2.88 4.90
C LYS A 27 11.33 2.90 3.96
N LEU A 28 10.12 2.65 4.45
CA LEU A 28 8.87 2.71 3.67
C LEU A 28 8.18 4.07 3.79
N SER A 29 8.57 4.89 4.77
CA SER A 29 8.06 6.23 5.01
C SER A 29 9.10 7.28 4.61
N SER A 30 8.73 8.23 3.78
CA SER A 30 9.62 9.34 3.40
C SER A 30 9.83 10.29 4.58
N PRO A 31 11.07 10.46 5.11
CA PRO A 31 11.32 11.20 6.35
C PRO A 31 11.21 12.72 6.26
N ASN A 32 10.89 13.28 5.09
CA ASN A 32 10.96 14.73 4.84
C ASN A 32 9.61 15.43 4.64
N LEU A 33 8.48 14.82 5.01
CA LEU A 33 7.18 15.43 4.86
C LEU A 33 6.72 16.06 6.18
N ASN A 34 6.33 17.33 6.15
CA ASN A 34 5.66 18.01 7.29
C ASN A 34 4.26 17.41 7.50
N GLY A 35 4.17 16.27 8.15
CA GLY A 35 2.94 15.55 8.41
C GLY A 35 3.07 14.56 9.57
N LYS A 36 1.96 13.92 9.90
CA LYS A 36 1.86 12.87 10.92
C LYS A 36 1.87 11.52 10.24
N LEU A 37 2.81 10.66 10.63
CA LEU A 37 2.90 9.27 10.20
C LEU A 37 2.34 8.34 11.29
N SER A 38 1.61 7.31 10.89
CA SER A 38 1.21 6.21 11.76
C SER A 38 1.21 4.88 11.01
N ASP A 39 1.69 3.84 11.69
CA ASP A 39 1.86 2.52 11.11
C ASP A 39 1.22 1.46 11.98
N SER A 40 0.80 0.36 11.37
CA SER A 40 0.32 -0.80 12.09
C SER A 40 0.60 -2.10 11.36
N VAL A 41 0.75 -3.18 12.12
CA VAL A 41 0.91 -4.54 11.61
C VAL A 41 -0.14 -5.44 12.20
N SER A 42 -0.75 -6.26 11.38
CA SER A 42 -1.77 -7.20 11.81
C SER A 42 -1.73 -8.50 11.00
N ILE A 43 -2.28 -9.57 11.59
CA ILE A 43 -2.52 -10.83 10.88
C ILE A 43 -4.01 -11.03 10.74
N LYS A 44 -4.48 -11.17 9.50
CA LYS A 44 -5.87 -11.44 9.15
C LYS A 44 -5.90 -12.60 8.15
N ASN A 45 -6.73 -13.62 8.41
CA ASN A 45 -6.94 -14.73 7.46
C ASN A 45 -5.64 -15.39 6.91
N ASN A 46 -4.64 -15.61 7.77
CA ASN A 46 -3.31 -16.13 7.43
C ASN A 46 -2.49 -15.23 6.48
N THR A 47 -2.81 -13.96 6.40
CA THR A 47 -2.01 -12.95 5.69
C THR A 47 -1.46 -11.94 6.68
N LEU A 48 -0.27 -11.44 6.41
CA LEU A 48 0.38 -10.35 7.13
C LEU A 48 -0.01 -9.05 6.44
N HIS A 49 -0.56 -8.10 7.20
CA HIS A 49 -0.95 -6.78 6.76
C HIS A 49 -0.02 -5.75 7.39
N ILE A 50 0.59 -4.94 6.57
CA ILE A 50 1.41 -3.80 6.97
C ILE A 50 0.73 -2.55 6.44
N TYR A 51 0.27 -1.69 7.34
CA TYR A 51 -0.47 -0.48 7.01
C TYR A 51 0.36 0.73 7.41
N THR A 52 0.48 1.70 6.49
CA THR A 52 1.08 2.99 6.73
C THR A 52 0.07 4.09 6.41
N TYR A 53 0.02 5.12 7.22
CA TYR A 53 -0.83 6.29 7.02
C TYR A 53 -0.04 7.56 7.23
N PHE A 54 -0.15 8.48 6.30
CA PHE A 54 0.42 9.81 6.35
C PHE A 54 -0.67 10.86 6.25
N GLU A 55 -0.59 11.90 7.08
CA GLU A 55 -1.51 13.02 7.08
C GLU A 55 -0.75 14.34 7.11
N ALA A 56 -1.09 15.24 6.20
CA ALA A 56 -0.63 16.63 6.15
C ALA A 56 -1.85 17.57 6.13
N THR A 57 -1.61 18.88 6.14
CA THR A 57 -2.68 19.90 6.25
C THR A 57 -3.74 19.79 5.15
N ARG A 58 -3.37 19.39 3.96
CA ARG A 58 -4.25 19.34 2.77
C ARG A 58 -4.21 18.02 2.02
N SER A 59 -3.58 17.01 2.57
CA SER A 59 -3.48 15.71 1.93
C SER A 59 -3.33 14.61 2.97
N SER A 60 -3.84 13.44 2.63
CA SER A 60 -3.56 12.21 3.36
C SER A 60 -3.26 11.08 2.38
N SER A 61 -2.53 10.09 2.82
CA SER A 61 -2.33 8.88 2.05
C SER A 61 -2.23 7.67 2.97
N SER A 62 -2.65 6.52 2.46
CA SER A 62 -2.45 5.26 3.14
C SER A 62 -2.00 4.18 2.18
N THR A 63 -1.19 3.27 2.69
CA THR A 63 -0.74 2.10 1.95
C THR A 63 -0.93 0.87 2.82
N GLU A 64 -1.54 -0.17 2.30
CA GLU A 64 -1.66 -1.47 2.95
C GLU A 64 -0.99 -2.53 2.08
N TYR A 65 0.10 -3.10 2.59
CA TYR A 65 0.76 -4.24 1.99
C TYR A 65 0.20 -5.52 2.57
N ILE A 66 -0.20 -6.47 1.70
CA ILE A 66 -0.80 -7.74 2.10
C ILE A 66 0.12 -8.87 1.65
N PHE A 67 0.75 -9.54 2.60
CA PHE A 67 1.68 -10.64 2.34
C PHE A 67 1.07 -11.98 2.72
N ARG A 68 1.43 -13.00 1.97
CA ARG A 68 1.15 -14.41 2.30
C ARG A 68 2.45 -15.17 2.47
N TYR A 69 2.53 -15.97 3.53
CA TYR A 69 3.65 -16.88 3.70
C TYR A 69 3.48 -18.10 2.80
N GLN A 70 4.33 -18.19 1.79
CA GLN A 70 4.40 -19.30 0.84
C GLN A 70 5.83 -19.41 0.30
N ASN A 71 6.23 -20.59 -0.14
CA ASN A 71 7.59 -20.84 -0.65
C ASN A 71 8.70 -20.41 0.34
N ASN A 72 8.47 -20.63 1.64
CA ASN A 72 9.38 -20.26 2.74
C ASN A 72 9.69 -18.75 2.86
N ARG A 73 8.82 -17.88 2.36
CA ARG A 73 8.97 -16.42 2.41
C ARG A 73 7.61 -15.73 2.43
N PHE A 74 7.60 -14.45 2.78
CA PHE A 74 6.42 -13.59 2.66
C PHE A 74 6.39 -12.95 1.27
N GLU A 75 5.47 -13.39 0.42
CA GLU A 75 5.24 -12.82 -0.91
C GLU A 75 4.09 -11.81 -0.86
N LEU A 76 4.27 -10.63 -1.47
CA LEU A 76 3.23 -9.61 -1.61
C LEU A 76 2.15 -10.16 -2.56
N ILE A 77 0.92 -10.25 -2.06
CA ILE A 77 -0.23 -10.74 -2.81
C ILE A 77 -1.28 -9.67 -3.08
N GLY A 78 -1.22 -8.57 -2.34
CA GLY A 78 -2.09 -7.42 -2.50
C GLY A 78 -1.43 -6.14 -2.02
N LEU A 79 -1.83 -5.02 -2.63
CA LEU A 79 -1.40 -3.68 -2.27
C LEU A 79 -2.57 -2.73 -2.47
N GLU A 80 -2.95 -2.01 -1.41
CA GLU A 80 -3.95 -0.95 -1.46
C GLU A 80 -3.25 0.39 -1.25
N VAL A 81 -3.47 1.34 -2.16
CA VAL A 81 -2.89 2.68 -2.06
C VAL A 81 -4.02 3.69 -2.19
N ASN A 82 -4.19 4.52 -1.15
CA ASN A 82 -5.16 5.60 -1.16
C ASN A 82 -4.43 6.93 -1.00
N ALA A 83 -4.93 7.93 -1.69
CA ALA A 83 -4.49 9.30 -1.49
C ALA A 83 -5.67 10.27 -1.64
N ASP A 84 -5.75 11.20 -0.71
CA ASP A 84 -6.71 12.29 -0.72
C ASP A 84 -5.96 13.62 -0.72
N GLY A 85 -6.45 14.58 -1.45
CA GLY A 85 -5.83 15.90 -1.55
C GLY A 85 -6.82 17.02 -1.82
N ALA A 86 -6.49 18.21 -1.33
CA ALA A 86 -7.20 19.45 -1.62
C ALA A 86 -6.26 20.48 -2.22
N GLY A 87 -6.57 20.96 -3.41
CA GLY A 87 -5.75 21.97 -4.09
C GLY A 87 -6.39 22.50 -5.36
N GLY A 88 -6.05 23.74 -5.75
CA GLY A 88 -6.54 24.34 -6.99
C GLY A 88 -8.06 24.47 -7.09
N GLY A 89 -8.79 24.51 -5.98
CA GLY A 89 -10.27 24.54 -5.97
C GLY A 89 -10.93 23.16 -6.08
N TYR A 90 -10.17 22.07 -5.96
CA TYR A 90 -10.67 20.72 -6.06
C TYR A 90 -10.36 19.88 -4.82
N LEU A 91 -11.26 18.93 -4.52
CA LEU A 91 -10.97 17.76 -3.68
C LEU A 91 -10.76 16.57 -4.61
N GLU A 92 -9.68 15.83 -4.42
CA GLU A 92 -9.37 14.65 -5.21
C GLU A 92 -9.09 13.48 -4.30
N SER A 93 -9.71 12.34 -4.59
CA SER A 93 -9.46 11.06 -3.94
C SER A 93 -9.06 10.03 -4.99
N SER A 94 -8.02 9.28 -4.71
CA SER A 94 -7.59 8.16 -5.56
C SER A 94 -7.39 6.89 -4.75
N ASN A 95 -7.77 5.76 -5.35
CA ASN A 95 -7.49 4.42 -4.83
C ASN A 95 -6.94 3.54 -5.95
N TYR A 96 -5.85 2.86 -5.65
CA TYR A 96 -5.29 1.80 -6.48
C TYR A 96 -5.25 0.52 -5.67
N SER A 97 -5.94 -0.52 -6.18
CA SER A 97 -6.01 -1.84 -5.55
C SER A 97 -5.37 -2.88 -6.46
N PHE A 98 -4.22 -3.39 -6.04
CA PHE A 98 -3.47 -4.42 -6.75
C PHE A 98 -3.75 -5.78 -6.12
N ASN A 99 -4.16 -6.74 -6.92
CA ASN A 99 -4.22 -8.14 -6.54
C ASN A 99 -3.23 -8.93 -7.40
N PHE A 100 -2.03 -9.13 -6.87
CA PHE A 100 -0.96 -9.85 -7.58
C PHE A 100 -1.26 -11.35 -7.74
N SER A 101 -2.10 -11.93 -6.86
CA SER A 101 -2.50 -13.34 -6.98
C SER A 101 -3.47 -13.58 -8.13
N THR A 102 -4.40 -12.65 -8.37
CA THR A 102 -5.39 -12.73 -9.47
C THR A 102 -5.01 -11.89 -10.67
N LYS A 103 -3.87 -11.19 -10.59
CA LYS A 103 -3.35 -10.32 -11.65
C LYS A 103 -4.35 -9.23 -12.06
N LYS A 104 -4.92 -8.54 -11.06
CA LYS A 104 -5.91 -7.48 -11.27
C LYS A 104 -5.41 -6.16 -10.67
N LEU A 105 -5.65 -5.08 -11.40
CA LEU A 105 -5.45 -3.71 -10.92
C LEU A 105 -6.76 -2.94 -11.09
N LYS A 106 -7.26 -2.41 -9.97
CA LYS A 106 -8.40 -1.50 -9.95
C LYS A 106 -7.92 -0.08 -9.66
N LYS A 107 -8.49 0.86 -10.38
CA LYS A 107 -8.28 2.30 -10.18
C LYS A 107 -9.63 2.94 -9.91
N TYR A 108 -9.68 3.76 -8.88
CA TYR A 108 -10.78 4.67 -8.60
C TYR A 108 -10.22 6.07 -8.41
N ILE A 109 -10.78 7.05 -9.11
CA ILE A 109 -10.51 8.47 -8.91
C ILE A 109 -11.84 9.19 -8.76
N SER A 110 -11.93 10.06 -7.77
CA SER A 110 -13.04 10.99 -7.57
C SER A 110 -12.48 12.40 -7.49
N ARG A 111 -13.09 13.33 -8.24
CA ARG A 111 -12.70 14.74 -8.23
C ARG A 111 -13.94 15.62 -8.10
N GLU A 112 -13.95 16.45 -7.07
CA GLU A 112 -15.01 17.39 -6.75
C GLU A 112 -14.49 18.82 -6.89
N ASP A 113 -15.22 19.67 -7.63
CA ASP A 113 -14.98 21.11 -7.67
C ASP A 113 -15.67 21.76 -6.47
N ILE A 114 -14.87 22.38 -5.59
CA ILE A 114 -15.38 22.98 -4.33
C ILE A 114 -16.28 24.17 -4.62
N SER A 115 -16.13 24.81 -5.79
CA SER A 115 -16.90 26.00 -6.18
C SER A 115 -18.18 25.68 -6.96
N ALA A 116 -18.33 24.44 -7.42
CA ALA A 116 -19.47 24.01 -8.21
C ALA A 116 -20.49 23.22 -7.36
N GLU A 117 -21.79 23.40 -7.61
CA GLU A 117 -22.84 22.58 -7.03
C GLU A 117 -23.03 21.24 -7.78
N GLU A 118 -22.00 20.80 -8.49
CA GLU A 118 -21.99 19.58 -9.29
C GLU A 118 -21.56 18.38 -8.45
N LYS A 119 -22.04 17.19 -8.81
CA LYS A 119 -21.55 15.94 -8.19
C LYS A 119 -20.10 15.68 -8.57
N PRO A 120 -19.32 15.03 -7.68
CA PRO A 120 -17.96 14.60 -8.00
C PRO A 120 -17.91 13.79 -9.30
N LYS A 121 -16.89 14.05 -10.12
CA LYS A 121 -16.58 13.22 -11.29
C LYS A 121 -15.81 11.99 -10.85
N GLU A 122 -16.37 10.82 -11.15
CA GLU A 122 -15.79 9.52 -10.77
C GLU A 122 -15.28 8.76 -11.99
N GLU A 123 -14.11 8.16 -11.85
CA GLU A 123 -13.54 7.21 -12.80
C GLU A 123 -13.27 5.90 -12.08
N LYS A 124 -13.81 4.78 -12.61
CA LYS A 124 -13.59 3.42 -12.10
C LYS A 124 -13.15 2.53 -13.24
N THR A 125 -11.98 1.94 -13.11
CA THR A 125 -11.45 1.00 -14.10
C THR A 125 -10.84 -0.22 -13.44
N GLU A 126 -10.93 -1.36 -14.13
CA GLU A 126 -10.24 -2.60 -13.75
C GLU A 126 -9.47 -3.12 -14.96
N LYS A 127 -8.24 -3.55 -14.76
CA LYS A 127 -7.39 -4.11 -15.80
C LYS A 127 -6.72 -5.39 -15.32
N ASP A 128 -6.53 -6.32 -16.26
CA ASP A 128 -5.61 -7.43 -16.06
C ASP A 128 -4.18 -6.91 -16.16
N ILE A 129 -3.32 -7.30 -15.23
CA ILE A 129 -1.91 -6.90 -15.18
C ILE A 129 -1.01 -8.12 -15.36
N ASP A 130 0.11 -7.92 -16.00
CA ASP A 130 1.14 -8.95 -16.10
C ASP A 130 2.12 -8.80 -14.92
N VAL A 131 2.12 -9.78 -14.03
CA VAL A 131 2.96 -9.79 -12.83
C VAL A 131 4.21 -10.60 -13.13
N GLU A 132 5.26 -9.92 -13.56
CA GLU A 132 6.56 -10.54 -13.89
C GLU A 132 7.40 -10.72 -12.63
N ASN A 133 7.35 -9.77 -11.71
CA ASN A 133 8.17 -9.75 -10.50
C ASN A 133 7.36 -10.17 -9.27
N LYS A 134 7.98 -10.96 -8.40
CA LYS A 134 7.43 -11.24 -7.07
C LYS A 134 8.11 -10.34 -6.05
N TYR A 135 7.32 -9.52 -5.39
CA TYR A 135 7.80 -8.69 -4.29
C TYR A 135 7.81 -9.51 -3.00
N ILE A 136 8.96 -9.55 -2.33
CA ILE A 136 9.21 -10.35 -1.14
C ILE A 136 9.55 -9.42 -0.01
N LEU A 137 8.93 -9.61 1.17
CA LEU A 137 9.10 -8.73 2.33
C LEU A 137 10.58 -8.46 2.66
N ASP A 138 11.42 -9.50 2.65
CA ASP A 138 12.85 -9.40 3.01
C ASP A 138 13.67 -8.55 2.01
N THR A 139 13.15 -8.33 0.81
CA THR A 139 13.82 -7.57 -0.26
C THR A 139 13.17 -6.22 -0.55
N MET A 140 12.09 -5.87 0.15
CA MET A 140 11.45 -4.56 -0.01
C MET A 140 12.38 -3.45 0.49
N ARG A 141 12.35 -2.32 -0.21
CA ARG A 141 13.16 -1.14 0.05
C ARG A 141 12.25 0.08 0.10
N GLU A 142 12.80 1.21 0.54
CA GLU A 142 12.13 2.51 0.61
C GLU A 142 11.42 2.90 -0.70
N ASN A 143 12.05 2.63 -1.85
CA ASN A 143 11.50 2.97 -3.16
C ASN A 143 10.60 1.89 -3.79
N THR A 144 10.37 0.74 -3.11
CA THR A 144 9.59 -0.37 -3.69
C THR A 144 8.16 0.04 -4.04
N LEU A 145 7.51 0.88 -3.22
CA LEU A 145 6.18 1.39 -3.54
C LEU A 145 6.19 2.22 -4.83
N GLU A 146 7.13 3.14 -4.96
CA GLU A 146 7.28 3.99 -6.14
C GLU A 146 7.57 3.15 -7.39
N GLU A 147 8.41 2.13 -7.26
CA GLU A 147 8.70 1.18 -8.35
C GLU A 147 7.43 0.45 -8.80
N ILE A 148 6.63 -0.08 -7.87
CA ILE A 148 5.35 -0.74 -8.18
C ILE A 148 4.38 0.22 -8.86
N LEU A 149 4.16 1.41 -8.30
CA LEU A 149 3.25 2.40 -8.85
C LEU A 149 3.70 2.83 -10.25
N THR A 150 4.99 3.08 -10.43
CA THR A 150 5.56 3.45 -11.73
C THR A 150 5.39 2.32 -12.74
N GLU A 151 5.78 1.09 -12.41
CA GLU A 151 5.69 -0.05 -13.32
C GLU A 151 4.26 -0.28 -13.80
N TYR A 152 3.29 -0.33 -12.87
CA TYR A 152 1.93 -0.74 -13.22
C TYR A 152 1.04 0.43 -13.64
N ILE A 153 1.15 1.60 -13.03
CA ILE A 153 0.30 2.74 -13.38
C ILE A 153 0.71 3.30 -14.74
N TYR A 154 2.00 3.50 -15.01
CA TYR A 154 2.44 3.96 -16.32
C TYR A 154 2.13 2.95 -17.42
N LYS A 155 2.36 1.65 -17.19
CA LYS A 155 2.11 0.60 -18.20
C LYS A 155 0.64 0.46 -18.58
N TYR A 156 -0.28 0.67 -17.64
CA TYR A 156 -1.69 0.34 -17.84
C TYR A 156 -2.65 1.53 -17.87
N TYR A 157 -2.23 2.74 -17.46
CA TYR A 157 -3.10 3.91 -17.40
C TYR A 157 -2.55 5.16 -18.11
N ASN A 158 -1.35 5.13 -18.63
CA ASN A 158 -0.79 6.10 -19.55
C ASN A 158 -0.56 5.43 -20.90
#